data_97640e134520d7fd1a24803a8bda03c9
#
_entry.id   97640e134520d7fd1a24803a8bda03c9
#
_cell.length_a   1.000
_cell.length_b   1.000
_cell.length_c   1.000
_cell.angle_alpha   90.00
_cell.angle_beta   90.00
_cell.angle_gamma   90.00
#
_symmetry.space_group_name_H-M   'P 1'
#
loop_
_entity.id
_entity.type
_entity.pdbx_description
1 polymer ?
#
loop_
_entity_poly.entity_id
_entity_poly.type
_entity_poly.pdbx_seq_one_letter_code
_entity_poly.pdbx_strand_id
1 'polypeptide(L)'
;IKKILLKDYIYEEKNVFHTGIRFNKKVLSSNLSFKRDQSVIEEIIRLKDTHSQKNKLKPFKKNELKMPKGIDLSDEQLEAINVSLGNSISIITGGPGSGKSTLILGLVKSLRTKKKKTVLCAPTGRAAKRLSEHKELNTLEPSTIHMHLALAKNKQKNSYDVIIVDEASMIDINLFLELLKSIPSGSSVI
;
A
#
# COMPACT_ATOMS: atom_id res chain seq x y z
N ILE A 1 14.81 -19.34 26.59
CA ILE A 1 14.28 -19.79 25.28
C ILE A 1 15.17 -19.29 24.13
N LYS A 2 15.51 -18.00 24.04
CA LYS A 2 16.38 -17.46 22.98
C LYS A 2 17.80 -18.07 22.93
N LYS A 3 18.38 -18.43 24.06
CA LYS A 3 19.72 -19.05 24.12
C LYS A 3 19.72 -20.53 23.70
N ILE A 4 18.62 -21.22 23.92
CA ILE A 4 18.46 -22.64 23.55
C ILE A 4 18.24 -22.75 22.05
N LEU A 5 17.33 -21.96 21.46
CA LEU A 5 17.15 -21.89 20.00
C LEU A 5 18.43 -21.53 19.24
N LEU A 6 19.23 -20.59 19.76
CA LEU A 6 20.52 -20.23 19.15
C LEU A 6 21.56 -21.35 19.20
N LYS A 7 21.59 -22.18 20.26
CA LYS A 7 22.59 -23.26 20.37
C LYS A 7 22.23 -24.47 19.53
N ASP A 8 20.98 -24.89 19.56
CA ASP A 8 20.60 -26.19 18.98
C ASP A 8 20.28 -26.10 17.48
N TYR A 9 19.69 -24.99 17.00
CA TYR A 9 19.35 -24.84 15.60
C TYR A 9 20.50 -24.28 14.71
N ILE A 10 21.39 -23.48 15.26
CA ILE A 10 22.54 -22.98 14.47
C ILE A 10 23.57 -24.09 14.24
N TYR A 11 23.61 -25.10 15.07
CA TYR A 11 24.60 -26.17 14.99
C TYR A 11 24.26 -27.23 13.95
N GLU A 12 22.98 -27.52 13.71
CA GLU A 12 22.53 -28.56 12.77
C GLU A 12 22.28 -28.07 11.34
N GLU A 13 21.94 -26.80 11.13
CA GLU A 13 21.64 -26.28 9.78
C GLU A 13 22.21 -24.87 9.56
N LYS A 14 23.50 -24.79 9.23
CA LYS A 14 24.22 -23.52 8.99
C LYS A 14 23.58 -22.56 7.94
N ASN A 15 22.61 -23.01 7.17
CA ASN A 15 21.97 -22.25 6.10
C ASN A 15 20.49 -21.88 6.32
N VAL A 16 19.92 -22.20 7.48
CA VAL A 16 18.49 -21.97 7.74
C VAL A 16 18.22 -20.61 8.37
N PHE A 17 19.19 -20.06 9.09
CA PHE A 17 19.03 -18.81 9.82
C PHE A 17 20.02 -17.74 9.38
N HIS A 18 19.53 -16.51 9.35
CA HIS A 18 20.33 -15.31 9.13
C HIS A 18 20.40 -14.48 10.43
N THR A 19 21.58 -14.01 10.78
CA THR A 19 21.77 -13.14 11.94
C THR A 19 22.04 -11.72 11.46
N GLY A 20 21.40 -10.75 12.10
CA GLY A 20 21.55 -9.34 11.74
C GLY A 20 21.36 -8.43 12.93
N ILE A 21 21.47 -7.13 12.69
CA ILE A 21 21.17 -6.09 13.67
C ILE A 21 19.95 -5.32 13.17
N ARG A 22 18.90 -5.26 13.99
CA ARG A 22 17.69 -4.46 13.71
C ARG A 22 17.39 -3.59 14.93
N PHE A 23 17.26 -2.28 14.72
CA PHE A 23 17.06 -1.32 15.83
C PHE A 23 18.06 -1.47 16.97
N ASN A 24 19.37 -1.59 16.64
CA ASN A 24 20.47 -1.82 17.57
C ASN A 24 20.36 -3.11 18.41
N LYS A 25 19.56 -4.07 17.99
CA LYS A 25 19.44 -5.39 18.63
C LYS A 25 19.84 -6.49 17.65
N LYS A 26 20.61 -7.46 18.14
CA LYS A 26 20.89 -8.70 17.39
C LYS A 26 19.57 -9.45 17.18
N VAL A 27 19.27 -9.79 15.96
CA VAL A 27 18.07 -10.55 15.56
C VAL A 27 18.48 -11.82 14.84
N LEU A 28 17.66 -12.83 15.01
CA LEU A 28 17.74 -14.09 14.28
C LEU A 28 16.50 -14.19 13.39
N SER A 29 16.72 -14.49 12.13
CA SER A 29 15.66 -14.67 11.15
C SER A 29 15.90 -15.96 10.37
N SER A 30 14.86 -16.67 9.97
CA SER A 30 15.02 -17.75 9.00
C SER A 30 15.51 -17.19 7.66
N ASN A 31 16.26 -17.96 6.90
CA ASN A 31 16.72 -17.56 5.57
C ASN A 31 15.54 -17.20 4.65
N LEU A 32 14.42 -17.90 4.79
CA LEU A 32 13.22 -17.62 4.01
C LEU A 32 12.61 -16.27 4.36
N SER A 33 12.51 -15.93 5.65
CA SER A 33 12.02 -14.60 6.09
C SER A 33 12.96 -13.50 5.66
N PHE A 34 14.28 -13.72 5.80
CA PHE A 34 15.29 -12.74 5.38
C PHE A 34 15.21 -12.46 3.87
N LYS A 35 15.14 -13.50 3.04
CA LYS A 35 15.00 -13.35 1.59
C LYS A 35 13.70 -12.63 1.20
N ARG A 36 12.59 -12.87 1.92
CA ARG A 36 11.34 -12.13 1.71
C ARG A 36 11.49 -10.66 2.04
N ASP A 37 12.07 -10.35 3.20
CA ASP A 37 12.31 -8.97 3.61
C ASP A 37 13.16 -8.24 2.56
N GLN A 38 14.21 -8.89 2.05
CA GLN A 38 15.03 -8.34 0.95
C GLN A 38 14.20 -8.10 -0.31
N SER A 39 13.39 -9.08 -0.73
CA SER A 39 12.54 -8.92 -1.91
C SER A 39 11.52 -7.79 -1.76
N VAL A 40 10.96 -7.58 -0.57
CA VAL A 40 10.08 -6.43 -0.30
C VAL A 40 10.83 -5.11 -0.46
N ILE A 41 12.06 -5.04 0.09
CA ILE A 41 12.90 -3.84 -0.02
C ILE A 41 13.24 -3.55 -1.49
N GLU A 42 13.61 -4.56 -2.27
CA GLU A 42 13.90 -4.43 -3.71
C GLU A 42 12.72 -3.86 -4.48
N GLU A 43 11.50 -4.36 -4.21
CA GLU A 43 10.29 -3.86 -4.85
C GLU A 43 9.93 -2.42 -4.44
N ILE A 44 10.16 -2.07 -3.17
CA ILE A 44 10.00 -0.70 -2.67
C ILE A 44 10.99 0.24 -3.39
N ILE A 45 12.24 -0.16 -3.53
CA ILE A 45 13.26 0.60 -4.26
C ILE A 45 12.85 0.75 -5.72
N ARG A 46 12.45 -0.34 -6.39
CA ARG A 46 11.96 -0.33 -7.78
C ARG A 46 10.84 0.70 -7.98
N LEU A 47 9.83 0.69 -7.11
CA LEU A 47 8.71 1.64 -7.20
C LEU A 47 9.19 3.09 -6.98
N LYS A 48 10.10 3.30 -6.04
CA LYS A 48 10.66 4.62 -5.74
C LYS A 48 11.49 5.14 -6.91
N ASP A 49 12.36 4.33 -7.49
CA ASP A 49 13.27 4.74 -8.57
C ASP A 49 12.54 4.95 -9.90
N THR A 50 11.48 4.20 -10.14
CA THR A 50 10.65 4.34 -11.35
C THR A 50 9.64 5.48 -11.27
N HIS A 51 9.41 6.04 -10.07
CA HIS A 51 8.52 7.17 -9.87
C HIS A 51 9.17 8.47 -10.33
N SER A 52 8.96 8.85 -11.57
CA SER A 52 9.56 10.05 -12.14
C SER A 52 8.95 11.33 -11.55
N GLN A 53 9.70 12.46 -11.65
CA GLN A 53 9.20 13.80 -11.30
C GLN A 53 7.89 14.16 -12.03
N LYS A 54 7.68 13.59 -13.23
CA LYS A 54 6.45 13.79 -14.02
C LYS A 54 5.21 13.16 -13.39
N ASN A 55 5.39 12.15 -12.51
CA ASN A 55 4.29 11.47 -11.83
C ASN A 55 3.89 12.16 -10.52
N LYS A 56 4.74 13.05 -10.00
CA LYS A 56 4.39 13.85 -8.82
C LYS A 56 3.25 14.80 -9.16
N LEU A 57 2.15 14.65 -8.46
CA LEU A 57 1.00 15.50 -8.62
C LEU A 57 1.17 16.78 -7.80
N LYS A 58 0.77 17.91 -8.37
CA LYS A 58 0.77 19.18 -7.64
C LYS A 58 -0.23 19.10 -6.48
N PRO A 59 0.12 19.64 -5.31
CA PRO A 59 -0.78 19.68 -4.15
C PRO A 59 -2.09 20.40 -4.49
N PHE A 60 -3.16 19.97 -3.86
CA PHE A 60 -4.46 20.63 -3.90
C PHE A 60 -4.61 21.63 -2.77
N LYS A 61 -5.30 22.73 -3.03
CA LYS A 61 -5.85 23.60 -2.00
C LYS A 61 -7.24 23.10 -1.60
N LYS A 62 -7.68 23.40 -0.39
CA LYS A 62 -8.97 22.93 0.16
C LYS A 62 -10.16 23.26 -0.74
N ASN A 63 -10.16 24.43 -1.36
CA ASN A 63 -11.22 24.89 -2.25
C ASN A 63 -11.18 24.27 -3.68
N GLU A 64 -10.10 23.62 -4.04
CA GLU A 64 -9.93 22.98 -5.37
C GLU A 64 -10.55 21.58 -5.42
N LEU A 65 -10.71 20.96 -4.24
CA LEU A 65 -11.24 19.60 -4.15
C LEU A 65 -12.73 19.62 -3.77
N LYS A 66 -13.59 19.44 -4.76
CA LYS A 66 -15.04 19.42 -4.55
C LYS A 66 -15.47 18.11 -3.88
N MET A 67 -15.62 18.12 -2.58
CA MET A 67 -16.19 17.01 -1.82
C MET A 67 -17.71 16.95 -1.96
N PRO A 68 -18.35 15.79 -1.71
CA PRO A 68 -19.81 15.71 -1.65
C PRO A 68 -20.38 16.66 -0.60
N LYS A 69 -21.63 17.12 -0.82
CA LYS A 69 -22.30 18.03 0.11
C LYS A 69 -22.37 17.41 1.51
N GLY A 70 -21.93 18.17 2.50
CA GLY A 70 -21.89 17.75 3.90
C GLY A 70 -20.65 16.94 4.31
N ILE A 71 -19.66 16.79 3.42
CA ILE A 71 -18.37 16.14 3.72
C ILE A 71 -17.26 17.16 3.51
N ASP A 72 -16.57 17.51 4.59
CA ASP A 72 -15.41 18.39 4.55
C ASP A 72 -14.15 17.65 4.98
N LEU A 73 -13.04 17.97 4.32
CA LEU A 73 -11.72 17.48 4.71
C LEU A 73 -11.13 18.39 5.81
N SER A 74 -10.57 17.78 6.84
CA SER A 74 -9.72 18.52 7.76
C SER A 74 -8.41 18.94 7.07
N ASP A 75 -7.71 19.89 7.64
CA ASP A 75 -6.43 20.34 7.09
C ASP A 75 -5.38 19.22 7.14
N GLU A 76 -5.39 18.39 8.19
CA GLU A 76 -4.55 17.18 8.30
C GLU A 76 -4.87 16.13 7.23
N GLN A 77 -6.15 15.92 6.92
CA GLN A 77 -6.56 15.01 5.85
C GLN A 77 -6.13 15.52 4.47
N LEU A 78 -6.25 16.83 4.24
CA LEU A 78 -5.76 17.44 3.00
C LEU A 78 -4.25 17.34 2.87
N GLU A 79 -3.51 17.55 3.95
CA GLU A 79 -2.06 17.37 3.99
C GLU A 79 -1.68 15.91 3.69
N ALA A 80 -2.34 14.93 4.33
CA ALA A 80 -2.12 13.50 4.05
C ALA A 80 -2.37 13.15 2.59
N ILE A 81 -3.43 13.67 1.97
CA ILE A 81 -3.70 13.53 0.55
C ILE A 81 -2.54 14.09 -0.28
N ASN A 82 -2.14 15.32 -0.01
CA ASN A 82 -1.10 16.00 -0.78
C ASN A 82 0.27 15.30 -0.67
N VAL A 83 0.64 14.84 0.53
CA VAL A 83 1.85 14.06 0.74
C VAL A 83 1.80 12.76 -0.06
N SER A 84 0.65 12.07 -0.03
CA SER A 84 0.49 10.79 -0.75
C SER A 84 0.57 10.96 -2.27
N LEU A 85 0.03 12.04 -2.81
CA LEU A 85 0.07 12.34 -4.24
C LEU A 85 1.47 12.73 -4.74
N GLY A 86 2.35 13.14 -3.84
CA GLY A 86 3.75 13.50 -4.15
C GLY A 86 4.74 12.33 -4.09
N ASN A 87 4.32 11.16 -3.58
CA ASN A 87 5.21 10.04 -3.33
C ASN A 87 4.79 8.77 -4.08
N SER A 88 5.76 7.91 -4.37
CA SER A 88 5.51 6.60 -4.99
C SER A 88 4.88 5.61 -4.02
N ILE A 89 5.25 5.72 -2.75
CA ILE A 89 4.73 4.87 -1.67
C ILE A 89 4.35 5.78 -0.51
N SER A 90 3.15 5.61 0.00
CA SER A 90 2.66 6.35 1.15
C SER A 90 1.90 5.43 2.09
N ILE A 91 2.04 5.68 3.38
CA ILE A 91 1.27 4.98 4.41
C ILE A 91 0.52 6.04 5.21
N ILE A 92 -0.80 5.90 5.24
CA ILE A 92 -1.68 6.77 6.02
C ILE A 92 -2.17 5.98 7.23
N THR A 93 -1.93 6.49 8.41
CA THR A 93 -2.38 5.88 9.65
C THR A 93 -3.37 6.79 10.37
N GLY A 94 -4.29 6.19 11.11
CA GLY A 94 -5.24 6.94 11.91
C GLY A 94 -6.07 6.02 12.80
N GLY A 95 -6.43 6.49 13.97
CA GLY A 95 -7.27 5.77 14.92
C GLY A 95 -8.70 5.51 14.41
N PRO A 96 -9.50 4.76 15.16
CA PRO A 96 -10.93 4.61 14.88
C PRO A 96 -11.60 6.00 14.85
N GLY A 97 -12.49 6.22 13.89
CA GLY A 97 -13.21 7.51 13.76
C GLY A 97 -12.40 8.67 13.18
N SER A 98 -11.13 8.50 12.80
CA SER A 98 -10.29 9.57 12.22
C SER A 98 -10.69 9.99 10.80
N GLY A 99 -11.78 9.46 10.26
CA GLY A 99 -12.27 9.84 8.92
C GLY A 99 -11.47 9.22 7.76
N LYS A 100 -10.89 8.02 7.94
CA LYS A 100 -10.17 7.30 6.86
C LYS A 100 -11.00 7.14 5.58
N SER A 101 -12.29 6.82 5.68
CA SER A 101 -13.17 6.71 4.51
C SER A 101 -13.33 8.04 3.78
N THR A 102 -13.44 9.15 4.52
CA THR A 102 -13.48 10.52 3.98
C THR A 102 -12.18 10.86 3.26
N LEU A 103 -11.05 10.45 3.83
CA LEU A 103 -9.72 10.64 3.25
C LEU A 103 -9.58 9.83 1.95
N ILE A 104 -9.98 8.54 1.92
CA ILE A 104 -9.98 7.72 0.71
C ILE A 104 -10.84 8.36 -0.39
N LEU A 105 -12.00 8.89 -0.02
CA LEU A 105 -12.86 9.61 -0.96
C LEU A 105 -12.16 10.85 -1.52
N GLY A 106 -11.49 11.62 -0.67
CA GLY A 106 -10.68 12.78 -1.06
C GLY A 106 -9.55 12.40 -2.01
N LEU A 107 -8.80 11.32 -1.73
CA LEU A 107 -7.77 10.77 -2.60
C LEU A 107 -8.33 10.41 -3.98
N VAL A 108 -9.40 9.63 -4.02
CA VAL A 108 -10.04 9.21 -5.27
C VAL A 108 -10.50 10.41 -6.10
N LYS A 109 -11.11 11.42 -5.47
CA LYS A 109 -11.50 12.66 -6.16
C LYS A 109 -10.31 13.44 -6.69
N SER A 110 -9.25 13.55 -5.90
CA SER A 110 -8.01 14.20 -6.30
C SER A 110 -7.40 13.52 -7.54
N LEU A 111 -7.33 12.20 -7.52
CA LEU A 111 -6.79 11.40 -8.63
C LEU A 111 -7.66 11.51 -9.89
N ARG A 112 -8.99 11.51 -9.75
CA ARG A 112 -9.91 11.74 -10.88
C ARG A 112 -9.74 13.10 -11.50
N THR A 113 -9.60 14.15 -10.70
CA THR A 113 -9.36 15.51 -11.19
C THR A 113 -8.07 15.57 -12.02
N LYS A 114 -7.08 14.78 -11.66
CA LYS A 114 -5.80 14.65 -12.42
C LYS A 114 -5.86 13.58 -13.52
N LYS A 115 -7.03 13.00 -13.80
CA LYS A 115 -7.25 11.94 -14.81
C LYS A 115 -6.37 10.71 -14.60
N LYS A 116 -6.07 10.37 -13.33
CA LYS A 116 -5.27 9.22 -12.95
C LYS A 116 -6.14 7.97 -12.83
N LYS A 117 -5.72 6.90 -13.49
CA LYS A 117 -6.35 5.58 -13.36
C LYS A 117 -6.04 5.03 -11.98
N THR A 118 -7.08 4.75 -11.21
CA THR A 118 -6.96 4.34 -9.81
C THR A 118 -7.59 2.98 -9.61
N VAL A 119 -6.89 2.12 -8.90
CA VAL A 119 -7.39 0.84 -8.39
C VAL A 119 -7.60 0.99 -6.88
N LEU A 120 -8.67 0.42 -6.36
CA LEU A 120 -9.02 0.42 -4.94
C LEU A 120 -9.18 -1.01 -4.46
N CYS A 121 -8.33 -1.40 -3.51
CA CYS A 121 -8.28 -2.77 -3.00
C CYS A 121 -8.37 -2.82 -1.47
N ALA A 122 -8.73 -4.00 -0.96
CA ALA A 122 -8.67 -4.32 0.46
C ALA A 122 -8.22 -5.77 0.67
N PRO A 123 -7.66 -6.15 1.82
CA PRO A 123 -7.21 -7.52 2.07
C PRO A 123 -8.37 -8.53 2.17
N THR A 124 -9.55 -8.09 2.57
CA THR A 124 -10.71 -8.97 2.80
C THR A 124 -11.93 -8.55 1.96
N GLY A 125 -12.80 -9.51 1.63
CA GLY A 125 -14.05 -9.24 0.92
C GLY A 125 -14.99 -8.31 1.69
N ARG A 126 -15.01 -8.39 3.03
CA ARG A 126 -15.81 -7.50 3.88
C ARG A 126 -15.32 -6.05 3.78
N ALA A 127 -14.01 -5.83 3.81
CA ALA A 127 -13.44 -4.49 3.67
C ALA A 127 -13.68 -3.94 2.26
N ALA A 128 -13.49 -4.74 1.20
CA ALA A 128 -13.80 -4.33 -0.16
C ALA A 128 -15.29 -3.98 -0.34
N LYS A 129 -16.21 -4.77 0.27
CA LYS A 129 -17.64 -4.47 0.23
C LYS A 129 -17.98 -3.15 0.93
N ARG A 130 -17.37 -2.85 2.08
CA ARG A 130 -17.55 -1.57 2.77
C ARG A 130 -17.16 -0.37 1.90
N LEU A 131 -16.07 -0.49 1.15
CA LEU A 131 -15.68 0.54 0.18
C LEU A 131 -16.73 0.71 -0.93
N SER A 132 -17.33 -0.39 -1.38
CA SER A 132 -18.40 -0.38 -2.41
C SER A 132 -19.72 0.25 -1.93
N GLU A 133 -19.96 0.33 -0.62
CA GLU A 133 -21.14 1.00 -0.05
C GLU A 133 -21.12 2.52 -0.31
N HIS A 134 -19.93 3.09 -0.49
CA HIS A 134 -19.78 4.48 -0.89
C HIS A 134 -20.02 4.63 -2.40
N LYS A 135 -21.08 5.32 -2.79
CA LYS A 135 -21.50 5.50 -4.20
C LYS A 135 -20.34 5.93 -5.11
N GLU A 136 -19.51 6.85 -4.67
CA GLU A 136 -18.40 7.37 -5.48
C GLU A 136 -17.19 6.39 -5.53
N LEU A 137 -16.93 5.65 -4.47
CA LEU A 137 -15.87 4.64 -4.44
C LEU A 137 -16.29 3.40 -5.22
N ASN A 138 -17.57 3.05 -5.20
CA ASN A 138 -18.11 1.92 -5.94
C ASN A 138 -17.85 2.00 -7.45
N THR A 139 -17.72 3.20 -8.00
CA THR A 139 -17.38 3.40 -9.42
C THR A 139 -15.98 2.92 -9.79
N LEU A 140 -15.13 2.62 -8.81
CA LEU A 140 -13.81 2.01 -8.99
C LEU A 140 -13.86 0.47 -8.87
N GLU A 141 -15.02 -0.10 -8.60
CA GLU A 141 -15.23 -1.55 -8.42
C GLU A 141 -14.22 -2.12 -7.39
N PRO A 142 -14.27 -1.65 -6.11
CA PRO A 142 -13.33 -2.11 -5.10
C PRO A 142 -13.29 -3.62 -5.02
N SER A 143 -12.09 -4.19 -4.97
CA SER A 143 -11.89 -5.64 -4.97
C SER A 143 -10.93 -6.09 -3.87
N THR A 144 -10.85 -7.40 -3.65
CA THR A 144 -9.79 -7.92 -2.78
C THR A 144 -8.45 -7.90 -3.49
N ILE A 145 -7.35 -7.80 -2.71
CA ILE A 145 -6.00 -7.89 -3.25
C ILE A 145 -5.83 -9.20 -4.05
N HIS A 146 -6.35 -10.32 -3.55
CA HIS A 146 -6.29 -11.60 -4.25
C HIS A 146 -6.98 -11.55 -5.63
N MET A 147 -8.16 -10.92 -5.70
CA MET A 147 -8.87 -10.77 -6.97
C MET A 147 -8.13 -9.85 -7.92
N HIS A 148 -7.57 -8.74 -7.41
CA HIS A 148 -6.72 -7.86 -8.20
C HIS A 148 -5.52 -8.61 -8.79
N LEU A 149 -4.80 -9.40 -7.98
CA LEU A 149 -3.66 -10.20 -8.41
C LEU A 149 -4.05 -11.26 -9.46
N ALA A 150 -5.20 -11.91 -9.30
CA ALA A 150 -5.72 -12.87 -10.28
C ALA A 150 -6.02 -12.20 -11.64
N LEU A 151 -6.59 -11.00 -11.63
CA LEU A 151 -6.85 -10.22 -12.85
C LEU A 151 -5.56 -9.68 -13.48
N ALA A 152 -4.58 -9.34 -12.64
CA ALA A 152 -3.27 -8.83 -13.07
C ALA A 152 -2.47 -9.86 -13.87
N LYS A 153 -2.60 -11.14 -13.57
CA LYS A 153 -1.96 -12.24 -14.34
C LYS A 153 -2.44 -12.30 -15.79
N ASN A 154 -3.65 -11.84 -16.06
CA ASN A 154 -4.20 -11.69 -17.40
C ASN A 154 -3.80 -10.33 -17.99
N LYS A 155 -2.64 -10.25 -18.62
CA LYS A 155 -1.90 -9.07 -19.12
C LYS A 155 -2.69 -7.86 -19.70
N GLN A 156 -4.00 -7.94 -19.86
CA GLN A 156 -4.83 -6.90 -20.48
C GLN A 156 -5.33 -5.78 -19.55
N LYS A 157 -5.19 -5.91 -18.21
CA LYS A 157 -5.78 -4.94 -17.24
C LYS A 157 -4.77 -4.23 -16.31
N ASN A 158 -3.48 -4.38 -16.51
CA ASN A 158 -2.46 -3.88 -15.57
C ASN A 158 -1.95 -2.46 -15.83
N SER A 159 -2.74 -1.59 -16.43
CA SER A 159 -2.34 -0.19 -16.61
C SER A 159 -3.14 0.72 -15.68
N TYR A 160 -2.58 1.03 -14.54
CA TYR A 160 -3.11 2.04 -13.61
C TYR A 160 -1.97 2.92 -13.10
N ASP A 161 -2.31 4.12 -12.64
CA ASP A 161 -1.33 5.08 -12.10
C ASP A 161 -1.17 4.95 -10.58
N VAL A 162 -2.25 4.60 -9.89
CA VAL A 162 -2.27 4.52 -8.41
C VAL A 162 -3.10 3.34 -7.94
N ILE A 163 -2.58 2.60 -6.99
CA ILE A 163 -3.36 1.63 -6.21
C ILE A 163 -3.50 2.13 -4.77
N ILE A 164 -4.73 2.14 -4.28
CA ILE A 164 -5.08 2.47 -2.90
C ILE A 164 -5.47 1.17 -2.19
N VAL A 165 -4.89 0.92 -1.03
CA VAL A 165 -5.15 -0.30 -0.25
C VAL A 165 -5.67 0.08 1.12
N ASP A 166 -6.95 -0.14 1.35
CA ASP A 166 -7.56 0.06 2.67
C ASP A 166 -7.27 -1.14 3.58
N GLU A 167 -7.25 -0.90 4.90
CA GLU A 167 -6.99 -1.90 5.95
C GLU A 167 -5.68 -2.69 5.76
N ALA A 168 -4.62 -2.04 5.29
CA ALA A 168 -3.33 -2.66 4.96
C ALA A 168 -2.67 -3.40 6.15
N SER A 169 -3.06 -3.11 7.40
CA SER A 169 -2.56 -3.81 8.60
C SER A 169 -2.92 -5.29 8.65
N MET A 170 -3.87 -5.74 7.84
CA MET A 170 -4.30 -7.14 7.74
C MET A 170 -3.54 -7.92 6.65
N ILE A 171 -2.61 -7.29 5.95
CA ILE A 171 -1.85 -7.92 4.87
C ILE A 171 -0.66 -8.67 5.47
N ASP A 172 -0.52 -9.95 5.15
CA ASP A 172 0.69 -10.69 5.46
C ASP A 172 1.83 -10.36 4.48
N ILE A 173 3.05 -10.67 4.86
CA ILE A 173 4.25 -10.31 4.10
C ILE A 173 4.29 -10.96 2.70
N ASN A 174 3.70 -12.13 2.49
CA ASN A 174 3.70 -12.79 1.19
C ASN A 174 2.74 -12.07 0.25
N LEU A 175 1.52 -11.81 0.71
CA LEU A 175 0.52 -11.08 -0.05
C LEU A 175 1.00 -9.66 -0.36
N PHE A 176 1.69 -9.02 0.60
CA PHE A 176 2.29 -7.70 0.37
C PHE A 176 3.36 -7.73 -0.72
N LEU A 177 4.26 -8.73 -0.70
CA LEU A 177 5.27 -8.90 -1.73
C LEU A 177 4.65 -9.16 -3.11
N GLU A 178 3.63 -10.03 -3.19
CA GLU A 178 2.92 -10.27 -4.45
C GLU A 178 2.24 -9.01 -4.98
N LEU A 179 1.62 -8.24 -4.08
CA LEU A 179 1.03 -6.95 -4.43
C LEU A 179 2.07 -6.00 -5.01
N LEU A 180 3.20 -5.78 -4.31
CA LEU A 180 4.26 -4.90 -4.78
C LEU A 180 4.78 -5.30 -6.16
N LYS A 181 5.00 -6.60 -6.40
CA LYS A 181 5.42 -7.14 -7.70
C LYS A 181 4.40 -6.89 -8.82
N SER A 182 3.12 -6.84 -8.47
CA SER A 182 2.05 -6.59 -9.45
C SER A 182 1.91 -5.14 -9.87
N ILE A 183 2.47 -4.19 -9.09
CA ILE A 183 2.36 -2.76 -9.35
C ILE A 183 3.26 -2.37 -10.54
N PRO A 184 2.68 -1.75 -11.60
CA PRO A 184 3.47 -1.30 -12.73
C PRO A 184 4.55 -0.29 -12.33
N SER A 185 5.69 -0.32 -13.02
CA SER A 185 6.73 0.68 -12.86
C SER A 185 6.20 2.07 -13.15
N GLY A 186 6.50 3.04 -12.27
CA GLY A 186 5.98 4.40 -12.36
C GLY A 186 4.62 4.63 -11.71
N SER A 187 3.92 3.57 -11.27
CA SER A 187 2.69 3.69 -10.47
C SER A 187 3.01 3.92 -9.00
N SER A 188 2.01 4.42 -8.26
CA SER A 188 2.11 4.69 -6.82
C SER A 188 1.22 3.75 -6.01
N VAL A 189 1.59 3.49 -4.76
CA VAL A 189 0.79 2.77 -3.77
C VAL A 189 0.54 3.63 -2.53
N ILE A 190 -0.70 3.66 -2.06
CA ILE A 190 -1.15 4.43 -0.90
C ILE A 190 -1.92 3.48 0.05
#